data_8f8515099fc39209346b6649662911c9
#
_entry.id   8f8515099fc39209346b6649662911c9
#
_cell.length_a   1.000
_cell.length_b   1.000
_cell.length_c   1.000
_cell.angle_alpha   90.00
_cell.angle_beta   90.00
_cell.angle_gamma   90.00
#
_symmetry.space_group_name_H-M   'P 1'
#
loop_
_entity.id
_entity.type
_entity.pdbx_description
1 polymer ?
#
loop_
_entity_poly.entity_id
_entity_poly.type
_entity_poly.pdbx_seq_one_letter_code
_entity_poly.pdbx_strand_id
1 'polypeptide(L)'
;MFSIEYLINIIKMFLPPRAEIITIDKPYKTPAVGMVDLDGNGILELIAAYKWQGENYIIVLKYYCGTWYMADTVKGKGYNITYFGAAPVTSRDKNNLVVGWQVGAIWSDLSVYEWTDMGLEDLINGNKYFSLIEVKDIKGIQGKDGIYELALWIHDTGKAYKVEIYRWSGDKFTLALDVYPYYFKKVANYYKKLLKEMDSTVYWYYLADAQIKTGDIQGALESIDRALDSEYPYPSKEELIDLKAQICQYTPFSMVQHIQVTLPLSLK
;
A
#
# COMPACT_ATOMS: atom_id res chain seq x y z
N MET A 1 -0.57 -27.24 10.98
CA MET A 1 0.15 -26.00 10.54
C MET A 1 1.63 -26.24 10.82
N PHE A 2 2.49 -26.07 9.81
CA PHE A 2 3.95 -26.24 10.00
C PHE A 2 4.51 -25.10 10.86
N SER A 3 5.54 -25.38 11.69
CA SER A 3 6.22 -24.32 12.42
C SER A 3 7.05 -23.45 11.45
N ILE A 4 7.22 -22.18 11.79
CA ILE A 4 8.05 -21.28 10.98
C ILE A 4 9.49 -21.78 10.84
N GLU A 5 10.04 -22.40 11.90
CA GLU A 5 11.38 -23.00 11.89
C GLU A 5 11.49 -24.13 10.88
N TYR A 6 10.46 -24.98 10.78
CA TYR A 6 10.43 -26.06 9.81
C TYR A 6 10.44 -25.51 8.38
N LEU A 7 9.63 -24.49 8.09
CA LEU A 7 9.60 -23.83 6.79
C LEU A 7 10.94 -23.18 6.44
N ILE A 8 11.56 -22.52 7.39
CA ILE A 8 12.90 -21.93 7.25
C ILE A 8 13.93 -22.99 6.88
N ASN A 9 13.88 -24.17 7.52
CA ASN A 9 14.82 -25.25 7.25
C ASN A 9 14.66 -25.82 5.83
N ILE A 10 13.41 -25.91 5.33
CA ILE A 10 13.17 -26.29 3.93
C ILE A 10 13.77 -25.24 3.00
N ILE A 11 13.47 -23.96 3.19
CA ILE A 11 13.97 -22.87 2.34
C ILE A 11 15.50 -22.89 2.27
N LYS A 12 16.17 -23.06 3.41
CA LYS A 12 17.64 -23.09 3.50
C LYS A 12 18.29 -24.14 2.61
N MET A 13 17.61 -25.25 2.30
CA MET A 13 18.14 -26.28 1.40
C MET A 13 18.25 -25.81 -0.07
N PHE A 14 17.50 -24.75 -0.42
CA PHE A 14 17.46 -24.22 -1.78
C PHE A 14 18.20 -22.88 -1.91
N LEU A 15 18.61 -22.28 -0.79
CA LEU A 15 19.32 -21.00 -0.85
C LEU A 15 20.80 -21.19 -1.24
N PRO A 16 21.37 -20.22 -1.97
CA PRO A 16 22.80 -20.22 -2.24
C PRO A 16 23.62 -20.08 -0.93
N PRO A 17 24.89 -20.53 -0.92
CA PRO A 17 25.75 -20.41 0.26
C PRO A 17 25.83 -18.97 0.77
N ARG A 18 25.71 -18.79 2.09
CA ARG A 18 25.72 -17.49 2.79
C ARG A 18 24.51 -16.58 2.51
N ALA A 19 23.46 -17.10 1.90
CA ALA A 19 22.20 -16.36 1.82
C ALA A 19 21.51 -16.34 3.18
N GLU A 20 20.87 -15.22 3.50
CA GLU A 20 20.16 -15.00 4.77
C GLU A 20 18.70 -14.64 4.50
N ILE A 21 17.79 -15.31 5.21
CA ILE A 21 16.36 -14.97 5.14
C ILE A 21 16.15 -13.58 5.72
N ILE A 22 15.44 -12.73 5.00
CA ILE A 22 15.13 -11.36 5.42
C ILE A 22 14.14 -11.40 6.59
N THR A 23 14.35 -10.53 7.56
CA THR A 23 13.43 -10.29 8.67
C THR A 23 12.79 -8.91 8.50
N ILE A 24 11.47 -8.86 8.55
CA ILE A 24 10.70 -7.61 8.55
C ILE A 24 10.63 -7.11 9.99
N ASP A 25 11.05 -5.85 10.22
CA ASP A 25 11.16 -5.30 11.57
C ASP A 25 9.83 -4.85 12.18
N LYS A 26 8.86 -4.44 11.36
CA LYS A 26 7.59 -3.85 11.83
C LYS A 26 6.38 -4.62 11.31
N PRO A 27 5.30 -4.75 12.08
CA PRO A 27 5.14 -4.28 13.47
C PRO A 27 5.94 -5.11 14.49
N TYR A 28 6.33 -6.34 14.13
CA TYR A 28 7.14 -7.26 14.94
C TYR A 28 8.18 -7.92 14.04
N LYS A 29 9.33 -8.25 14.60
CA LYS A 29 10.37 -9.00 13.87
C LYS A 29 9.82 -10.35 13.41
N THR A 30 9.62 -10.47 12.10
CA THR A 30 9.03 -11.64 11.46
C THR A 30 9.86 -12.05 10.25
N PRO A 31 10.30 -13.29 10.12
CA PRO A 31 10.94 -13.77 8.90
C PRO A 31 10.00 -13.58 7.70
N ALA A 32 10.53 -13.10 6.58
CA ALA A 32 9.79 -13.00 5.33
C ALA A 32 9.63 -14.40 4.70
N VAL A 33 8.81 -15.24 5.32
CA VAL A 33 8.52 -16.63 4.94
C VAL A 33 7.04 -16.88 5.13
N GLY A 34 6.41 -17.54 4.17
CA GLY A 34 4.99 -17.89 4.25
C GLY A 34 4.61 -19.04 3.35
N MET A 35 3.44 -19.60 3.60
CA MET A 35 2.79 -20.56 2.71
C MET A 35 1.52 -19.94 2.15
N VAL A 36 1.33 -20.00 0.85
CA VAL A 36 0.23 -19.35 0.14
C VAL A 36 -0.07 -20.08 -1.16
N ASP A 37 -1.33 -20.15 -1.54
CA ASP A 37 -1.76 -20.61 -2.85
C ASP A 37 -1.66 -19.44 -3.85
N LEU A 38 -0.59 -19.42 -4.64
CA LEU A 38 -0.33 -18.36 -5.63
C LEU A 38 -0.98 -18.64 -6.98
N ASP A 39 -1.13 -19.90 -7.35
CA ASP A 39 -1.66 -20.29 -8.67
C ASP A 39 -3.15 -20.70 -8.63
N GLY A 40 -3.78 -20.73 -7.46
CA GLY A 40 -5.19 -21.03 -7.29
C GLY A 40 -5.53 -22.53 -7.39
N ASN A 41 -4.54 -23.42 -7.26
CA ASN A 41 -4.75 -24.86 -7.39
C ASN A 41 -5.12 -25.56 -6.06
N GLY A 42 -5.14 -24.82 -4.95
CA GLY A 42 -5.45 -25.31 -3.60
C GLY A 42 -4.22 -25.94 -2.89
N ILE A 43 -3.05 -25.99 -3.53
CA ILE A 43 -1.81 -26.46 -2.93
C ILE A 43 -0.95 -25.23 -2.58
N LEU A 44 -0.49 -25.16 -1.34
CA LEU A 44 0.26 -23.99 -0.89
C LEU A 44 1.71 -24.04 -1.37
N GLU A 45 2.15 -22.99 -2.04
CA GLU A 45 3.57 -22.71 -2.28
C GLU A 45 4.23 -22.20 -1.00
N LEU A 46 5.52 -22.52 -0.84
CA LEU A 46 6.37 -21.96 0.19
C LEU A 46 7.19 -20.81 -0.40
N ILE A 47 6.96 -19.60 0.11
CA ILE A 47 7.60 -18.37 -0.35
C ILE A 47 8.54 -17.83 0.71
N ALA A 48 9.66 -17.25 0.28
CA ALA A 48 10.53 -16.49 1.17
C ALA A 48 11.24 -15.36 0.44
N ALA A 49 11.64 -14.35 1.24
CA ALA A 49 12.59 -13.35 0.78
C ALA A 49 13.94 -13.57 1.49
N TYR A 50 15.01 -13.46 0.73
CA TYR A 50 16.36 -13.64 1.23
C TYR A 50 17.34 -12.61 0.66
N LYS A 51 18.44 -12.39 1.36
CA LYS A 51 19.54 -11.54 0.94
C LYS A 51 20.73 -12.41 0.55
N TRP A 52 21.31 -12.11 -0.60
CA TRP A 52 22.50 -12.78 -1.09
C TRP A 52 23.39 -11.81 -1.87
N GLN A 53 24.69 -11.77 -1.54
CA GLN A 53 25.66 -10.86 -2.14
C GLN A 53 25.23 -9.37 -2.12
N GLY A 54 24.50 -8.95 -1.07
CA GLY A 54 24.03 -7.59 -0.90
C GLY A 54 22.70 -7.29 -1.59
N GLU A 55 22.20 -8.17 -2.43
CA GLU A 55 20.96 -8.04 -3.18
C GLU A 55 19.81 -8.82 -2.51
N ASN A 56 18.57 -8.36 -2.74
CA ASN A 56 17.38 -9.02 -2.25
C ASN A 56 16.80 -9.95 -3.33
N TYR A 57 16.25 -11.06 -2.90
CA TYR A 57 15.61 -12.05 -3.75
C TYR A 57 14.33 -12.58 -3.12
N ILE A 58 13.41 -13.05 -3.97
CA ILE A 58 12.27 -13.88 -3.58
C ILE A 58 12.51 -15.27 -4.13
N ILE A 59 12.19 -16.31 -3.37
CA ILE A 59 12.16 -17.70 -3.82
C ILE A 59 10.76 -18.26 -3.64
N VAL A 60 10.29 -19.03 -4.61
CA VAL A 60 9.06 -19.80 -4.57
C VAL A 60 9.39 -21.27 -4.69
N LEU A 61 8.96 -22.05 -3.71
CA LEU A 61 9.07 -23.52 -3.76
C LEU A 61 7.69 -24.12 -3.91
N LYS A 62 7.57 -25.10 -4.79
CA LYS A 62 6.38 -25.93 -4.96
C LYS A 62 6.62 -27.35 -4.45
N TYR A 63 5.54 -27.97 -3.97
CA TYR A 63 5.57 -29.35 -3.50
C TYR A 63 4.92 -30.27 -4.51
N TYR A 64 5.67 -31.26 -5.00
CA TYR A 64 5.16 -32.22 -5.97
C TYR A 64 5.77 -33.60 -5.72
N CYS A 65 4.96 -34.67 -5.79
CA CYS A 65 5.38 -36.06 -5.63
C CYS A 65 6.27 -36.32 -4.37
N GLY A 66 5.91 -35.68 -3.24
CA GLY A 66 6.61 -35.92 -1.98
C GLY A 66 7.86 -35.08 -1.76
N THR A 67 8.21 -34.18 -2.67
CA THR A 67 9.41 -33.35 -2.58
C THR A 67 9.15 -31.88 -2.89
N TRP A 68 9.95 -31.00 -2.30
CA TRP A 68 10.01 -29.58 -2.64
C TRP A 68 10.97 -29.38 -3.81
N TYR A 69 10.64 -28.44 -4.69
CA TYR A 69 11.53 -27.95 -5.74
C TYR A 69 11.42 -26.44 -5.89
N MET A 70 12.48 -25.82 -6.36
CA MET A 70 12.49 -24.39 -6.65
C MET A 70 11.73 -24.17 -7.95
N ALA A 71 10.60 -23.46 -7.84
CA ALA A 71 9.74 -23.14 -8.98
C ALA A 71 10.10 -21.80 -9.63
N ASP A 72 10.53 -20.83 -8.81
CA ASP A 72 10.99 -19.53 -9.31
C ASP A 72 11.91 -18.82 -8.31
N THR A 73 12.71 -17.88 -8.85
CA THR A 73 13.52 -16.94 -8.09
C THR A 73 13.56 -15.59 -8.80
N VAL A 74 13.09 -14.55 -8.11
CA VAL A 74 13.05 -13.18 -8.63
C VAL A 74 14.04 -12.31 -7.87
N LYS A 75 14.86 -11.55 -8.61
CA LYS A 75 15.70 -10.49 -8.03
C LYS A 75 14.81 -9.33 -7.62
N GLY A 76 14.93 -8.89 -6.37
CA GLY A 76 14.19 -7.77 -5.82
C GLY A 76 14.84 -6.41 -6.07
N LYS A 77 14.26 -5.40 -5.45
CA LYS A 77 14.69 -4.00 -5.52
C LYS A 77 15.24 -3.54 -4.16
N GLY A 78 15.83 -2.36 -4.12
CA GLY A 78 16.26 -1.70 -2.89
C GLY A 78 17.24 -2.52 -2.04
N TYR A 79 17.33 -2.20 -0.76
CA TYR A 79 18.32 -2.78 0.16
C TYR A 79 17.71 -3.59 1.32
N ASN A 80 16.38 -3.57 1.48
CA ASN A 80 15.66 -4.33 2.50
C ASN A 80 14.18 -4.51 2.09
N ILE A 81 13.38 -5.16 2.91
CA ILE A 81 11.94 -5.34 2.73
C ILE A 81 11.21 -4.75 3.94
N THR A 82 10.16 -3.96 3.67
CA THR A 82 9.29 -3.36 4.69
C THR A 82 7.93 -4.04 4.79
N TYR A 83 7.52 -4.72 3.72
CA TYR A 83 6.28 -5.48 3.65
C TYR A 83 6.48 -6.75 2.81
N PHE A 84 5.98 -7.87 3.30
CA PHE A 84 5.96 -9.16 2.60
C PHE A 84 4.69 -9.91 3.01
N GLY A 85 3.77 -10.06 2.09
CA GLY A 85 2.48 -10.70 2.37
C GLY A 85 1.78 -11.12 1.09
N ALA A 86 0.78 -11.96 1.21
CA ALA A 86 -0.02 -12.40 0.08
C ALA A 86 -1.51 -12.13 0.34
N ALA A 87 -2.22 -11.77 -0.72
CA ALA A 87 -3.64 -11.46 -0.68
C ALA A 87 -4.28 -11.63 -2.07
N PRO A 88 -5.59 -11.85 -2.15
CA PRO A 88 -6.36 -11.91 -3.38
C PRO A 88 -6.56 -10.50 -3.95
N VAL A 89 -5.55 -9.96 -4.66
CA VAL A 89 -5.55 -8.58 -5.20
C VAL A 89 -6.13 -8.53 -6.62
N THR A 90 -5.84 -9.53 -7.46
CA THR A 90 -6.32 -9.59 -8.85
C THR A 90 -7.60 -10.40 -9.02
N SER A 91 -7.78 -11.42 -8.21
CA SER A 91 -8.98 -12.27 -8.21
C SER A 91 -9.20 -12.91 -6.83
N ARG A 92 -10.37 -13.52 -6.62
CA ARG A 92 -10.69 -14.25 -5.37
C ARG A 92 -10.06 -15.65 -5.30
N ASP A 93 -9.70 -16.20 -6.45
CA ASP A 93 -9.37 -17.62 -6.58
C ASP A 93 -7.88 -17.90 -6.39
N LYS A 94 -7.04 -16.86 -6.40
CA LYS A 94 -5.59 -16.94 -6.20
C LYS A 94 -5.06 -15.74 -5.43
N ASN A 95 -3.90 -15.90 -4.84
CA ASN A 95 -3.26 -14.81 -4.13
C ASN A 95 -2.13 -14.20 -4.97
N ASN A 96 -1.95 -12.90 -4.81
CA ASN A 96 -0.79 -12.17 -5.30
C ASN A 96 0.19 -11.97 -4.15
N LEU A 97 1.48 -12.08 -4.44
CA LEU A 97 2.51 -11.72 -3.47
C LEU A 97 2.75 -10.21 -3.53
N VAL A 98 2.53 -9.52 -2.42
CA VAL A 98 2.74 -8.07 -2.27
C VAL A 98 4.03 -7.83 -1.52
N VAL A 99 4.92 -7.02 -2.10
CA VAL A 99 6.24 -6.73 -1.52
C VAL A 99 6.51 -5.24 -1.50
N GLY A 100 6.96 -4.75 -0.35
CA GLY A 100 7.48 -3.39 -0.19
C GLY A 100 9.00 -3.43 -0.11
N TRP A 101 9.68 -2.98 -1.15
CA TRP A 101 11.14 -2.92 -1.25
C TRP A 101 11.65 -1.62 -0.67
N GLN A 102 12.42 -1.64 0.40
CA GLN A 102 12.98 -0.43 0.99
C GLN A 102 14.03 0.20 0.08
N VAL A 103 13.72 1.40 -0.42
CA VAL A 103 14.59 2.17 -1.34
C VAL A 103 15.09 3.48 -0.71
N GLY A 104 14.60 3.84 0.46
CA GLY A 104 15.01 5.01 1.24
C GLY A 104 14.72 4.83 2.72
N ALA A 105 15.11 5.79 3.57
CA ALA A 105 14.94 5.70 5.02
C ALA A 105 13.48 5.43 5.45
N ILE A 106 12.55 6.05 4.74
CA ILE A 106 11.10 5.95 4.98
C ILE A 106 10.32 5.53 3.73
N TRP A 107 11.01 5.21 2.64
CA TRP A 107 10.42 4.94 1.34
C TRP A 107 10.58 3.48 0.94
N SER A 108 9.49 2.93 0.47
CA SER A 108 9.44 1.61 -0.15
C SER A 108 8.86 1.70 -1.55
N ASP A 109 9.39 0.93 -2.49
CA ASP A 109 8.81 0.70 -3.81
C ASP A 109 7.93 -0.54 -3.76
N LEU A 110 6.73 -0.46 -4.35
CA LEU A 110 5.75 -1.53 -4.35
C LEU A 110 6.01 -2.50 -5.50
N SER A 111 5.92 -3.79 -5.23
CA SER A 111 5.69 -4.84 -6.22
C SER A 111 4.48 -5.67 -5.85
N VAL A 112 3.69 -6.05 -6.84
CA VAL A 112 2.59 -7.00 -6.71
C VAL A 112 2.81 -8.09 -7.75
N TYR A 113 3.16 -9.27 -7.29
CA TYR A 113 3.47 -10.39 -8.18
C TYR A 113 2.25 -11.29 -8.37
N GLU A 114 2.00 -11.63 -9.61
CA GLU A 114 1.07 -12.67 -10.01
C GLU A 114 1.84 -13.91 -10.46
N TRP A 115 1.34 -15.09 -10.11
CA TRP A 115 1.88 -16.34 -10.63
C TRP A 115 1.34 -16.59 -12.03
N THR A 116 2.25 -16.79 -12.98
CA THR A 116 1.98 -17.13 -14.38
C THR A 116 2.68 -18.44 -14.77
N ASP A 117 2.47 -18.91 -15.99
CA ASP A 117 3.19 -20.08 -16.53
C ASP A 117 4.71 -19.85 -16.64
N MET A 118 5.14 -18.58 -16.60
CA MET A 118 6.56 -18.19 -16.66
C MET A 118 7.16 -17.89 -15.28
N GLY A 119 6.40 -18.04 -14.19
CA GLY A 119 6.79 -17.70 -12.83
C GLY A 119 6.10 -16.43 -12.31
N LEU A 120 6.74 -15.72 -11.39
CA LEU A 120 6.25 -14.46 -10.80
C LEU A 120 6.42 -13.30 -11.77
N GLU A 121 5.33 -12.64 -12.12
CA GLU A 121 5.30 -11.41 -12.92
C GLU A 121 4.89 -10.21 -12.06
N ASP A 122 5.67 -9.12 -12.08
CA ASP A 122 5.35 -7.87 -11.35
C ASP A 122 4.31 -7.07 -12.15
N LEU A 123 3.13 -6.90 -11.56
CA LEU A 123 2.01 -6.16 -12.16
C LEU A 123 2.14 -4.64 -12.01
N ILE A 124 3.14 -4.15 -11.27
CA ILE A 124 3.36 -2.72 -11.08
C ILE A 124 4.16 -2.16 -12.25
N ASN A 125 3.49 -1.38 -13.09
CA ASN A 125 4.14 -0.64 -14.17
C ASN A 125 4.74 0.67 -13.62
N GLY A 126 6.06 0.78 -13.68
CA GLY A 126 6.81 1.90 -13.09
C GLY A 126 7.01 1.76 -11.58
N ASN A 127 7.25 2.88 -10.91
CA ASN A 127 7.47 2.90 -9.46
C ASN A 127 6.22 3.41 -8.73
N LYS A 128 5.86 2.75 -7.63
CA LYS A 128 4.84 3.22 -6.68
C LYS A 128 5.44 3.26 -5.29
N TYR A 129 5.80 4.47 -4.87
CA TYR A 129 6.44 4.68 -3.57
C TYR A 129 5.41 4.86 -2.45
N PHE A 130 5.75 4.32 -1.29
CA PHE A 130 4.96 4.47 -0.06
C PHE A 130 5.87 4.42 1.17
N SER A 131 5.34 4.85 2.31
CA SER A 131 5.99 4.74 3.61
C SER A 131 5.29 3.72 4.51
N LEU A 132 3.96 3.61 4.39
CA LEU A 132 3.16 2.58 5.05
C LEU A 132 2.16 2.01 4.04
N ILE A 133 1.84 0.73 4.18
CA ILE A 133 0.87 0.04 3.32
C ILE A 133 -0.14 -0.73 4.16
N GLU A 134 -1.39 -0.74 3.72
CA GLU A 134 -2.40 -1.68 4.18
C GLU A 134 -2.95 -2.43 2.96
N VAL A 135 -2.94 -3.75 3.06
CA VAL A 135 -3.47 -4.67 2.04
C VAL A 135 -4.66 -5.36 2.67
N LYS A 136 -5.87 -5.03 2.21
CA LYS A 136 -7.10 -5.60 2.76
C LYS A 136 -8.30 -5.39 1.84
N ASP A 137 -9.32 -6.23 2.00
CA ASP A 137 -10.66 -6.03 1.43
C ASP A 137 -11.33 -4.85 2.13
N ILE A 138 -11.31 -3.67 1.47
CA ILE A 138 -11.89 -2.43 1.98
C ILE A 138 -13.36 -2.38 1.54
N LYS A 139 -14.26 -2.08 2.50
CA LYS A 139 -15.67 -1.92 2.19
C LYS A 139 -15.86 -0.77 1.19
N GLY A 140 -16.43 -1.08 0.03
CA GLY A 140 -16.93 -0.12 -0.95
C GLY A 140 -18.43 0.16 -0.81
N ILE A 141 -19.00 0.90 -1.76
CA ILE A 141 -20.44 1.22 -1.81
C ILE A 141 -21.28 -0.06 -1.83
N GLN A 142 -20.84 -1.09 -2.54
CA GLN A 142 -21.53 -2.40 -2.63
C GLN A 142 -21.14 -3.39 -1.53
N GLY A 143 -20.34 -2.96 -0.56
CA GLY A 143 -19.81 -3.82 0.50
C GLY A 143 -18.39 -4.28 0.24
N LYS A 144 -18.00 -5.40 0.84
CA LYS A 144 -16.74 -6.09 0.60
C LYS A 144 -16.94 -7.10 -0.52
N ASP A 145 -15.98 -7.20 -1.42
CA ASP A 145 -16.07 -8.09 -2.57
C ASP A 145 -15.08 -9.27 -2.56
N GLY A 146 -14.24 -9.36 -1.53
CA GLY A 146 -13.22 -10.40 -1.37
C GLY A 146 -11.96 -10.16 -2.19
N ILE A 147 -11.85 -9.04 -2.91
CA ILE A 147 -10.65 -8.59 -3.59
C ILE A 147 -10.02 -7.47 -2.76
N TYR A 148 -8.73 -7.52 -2.58
CA TYR A 148 -8.03 -6.62 -1.66
C TYR A 148 -7.51 -5.38 -2.37
N GLU A 149 -7.75 -4.23 -1.77
CA GLU A 149 -7.16 -2.96 -2.13
C GLU A 149 -5.81 -2.74 -1.44
N LEU A 150 -5.02 -1.88 -2.06
CA LEU A 150 -3.71 -1.43 -1.59
C LEU A 150 -3.84 0.04 -1.15
N ALA A 151 -3.93 0.28 0.16
CA ALA A 151 -3.94 1.64 0.69
C ALA A 151 -2.50 2.06 1.01
N LEU A 152 -1.96 2.96 0.20
CA LEU A 152 -0.61 3.51 0.30
C LEU A 152 -0.63 4.81 1.09
N TRP A 153 0.13 4.88 2.16
CA TRP A 153 0.37 6.06 2.96
C TRP A 153 1.74 6.63 2.55
N ILE A 154 1.73 7.72 1.83
CA ILE A 154 2.88 8.37 1.20
C ILE A 154 3.30 9.52 2.10
N HIS A 155 4.47 9.41 2.74
CA HIS A 155 4.96 10.44 3.65
C HIS A 155 5.15 11.77 2.91
N ASP A 156 4.74 12.85 3.56
CA ASP A 156 4.99 14.20 3.10
C ASP A 156 5.96 14.92 4.05
N THR A 157 5.48 15.41 5.18
CA THR A 157 6.31 16.08 6.17
C THR A 157 5.87 15.73 7.60
N GLY A 158 6.81 15.63 8.51
CA GLY A 158 6.55 15.30 9.91
C GLY A 158 5.80 13.98 10.09
N LYS A 159 4.55 14.03 10.57
CA LYS A 159 3.63 12.90 10.66
C LYS A 159 2.54 12.94 9.58
N ALA A 160 2.68 13.76 8.54
CA ALA A 160 1.71 13.87 7.47
C ALA A 160 1.94 12.85 6.37
N TYR A 161 0.84 12.30 5.85
CA TYR A 161 0.82 11.32 4.77
C TYR A 161 -0.32 11.66 3.80
N LYS A 162 0.00 11.71 2.51
CA LYS A 162 -1.01 11.57 1.46
C LYS A 162 -1.45 10.11 1.42
N VAL A 163 -2.74 9.85 1.29
CA VAL A 163 -3.27 8.48 1.19
C VAL A 163 -3.90 8.25 -0.16
N GLU A 164 -3.47 7.20 -0.84
CA GLU A 164 -4.03 6.73 -2.10
C GLU A 164 -4.41 5.26 -1.97
N ILE A 165 -5.56 4.89 -2.55
CA ILE A 165 -6.05 3.51 -2.48
C ILE A 165 -6.19 2.98 -3.89
N TYR A 166 -5.53 1.86 -4.17
CA TYR A 166 -5.50 1.25 -5.49
C TYR A 166 -6.24 -0.08 -5.50
N ARG A 167 -6.90 -0.34 -6.62
CA ARG A 167 -7.55 -1.62 -6.96
C ARG A 167 -7.08 -2.06 -8.34
N TRP A 168 -6.98 -3.37 -8.54
CA TRP A 168 -6.76 -3.96 -9.84
C TRP A 168 -8.01 -3.81 -10.73
N SER A 169 -7.86 -3.31 -11.94
CA SER A 169 -8.95 -3.07 -12.90
C SER A 169 -9.00 -4.11 -14.03
N GLY A 170 -8.23 -5.20 -13.90
CA GLY A 170 -8.11 -6.25 -14.92
C GLY A 170 -6.82 -6.18 -15.73
N ASP A 171 -6.27 -4.98 -15.90
CA ASP A 171 -5.04 -4.71 -16.67
C ASP A 171 -4.02 -3.83 -15.94
N LYS A 172 -4.47 -3.04 -14.97
CA LYS A 172 -3.63 -2.09 -14.22
C LYS A 172 -4.24 -1.74 -12.87
N PHE A 173 -3.43 -1.12 -12.01
CA PHE A 173 -3.90 -0.55 -10.74
C PHE A 173 -4.47 0.86 -10.98
N THR A 174 -5.73 1.05 -10.58
CA THR A 174 -6.45 2.33 -10.62
C THR A 174 -6.90 2.75 -9.24
N LEU A 175 -7.23 4.03 -9.05
CA LEU A 175 -7.75 4.52 -7.78
C LEU A 175 -9.13 3.92 -7.48
N ALA A 176 -9.29 3.35 -6.29
CA ALA A 176 -10.52 2.73 -5.82
C ALA A 176 -11.42 3.77 -5.13
N LEU A 177 -12.08 4.64 -5.93
CA LEU A 177 -12.83 5.78 -5.42
C LEU A 177 -14.06 5.40 -4.57
N ASP A 178 -14.67 4.29 -4.88
CA ASP A 178 -15.88 3.78 -4.22
C ASP A 178 -15.65 3.38 -2.75
N VAL A 179 -14.40 3.08 -2.36
CA VAL A 179 -14.04 2.76 -0.97
C VAL A 179 -13.71 4.01 -0.14
N TYR A 180 -13.52 5.16 -0.77
CA TYR A 180 -13.11 6.40 -0.11
C TYR A 180 -14.03 6.84 1.02
N PRO A 181 -15.36 6.86 0.88
CA PRO A 181 -16.26 7.30 1.95
C PRO A 181 -16.13 6.47 3.25
N TYR A 182 -15.61 5.27 3.14
CA TYR A 182 -15.44 4.36 4.28
C TYR A 182 -14.02 4.43 4.85
N TYR A 183 -13.01 4.33 3.99
CA TYR A 183 -11.62 4.29 4.44
C TYR A 183 -11.13 5.65 4.96
N PHE A 184 -11.51 6.75 4.30
CA PHE A 184 -11.04 8.08 4.67
C PHE A 184 -11.60 8.59 6.00
N LYS A 185 -12.62 7.95 6.58
CA LYS A 185 -13.00 8.15 8.00
C LYS A 185 -11.84 7.83 8.95
N LYS A 186 -11.06 6.78 8.66
CA LYS A 186 -9.86 6.43 9.40
C LYS A 186 -8.79 7.51 9.24
N VAL A 187 -8.58 8.00 8.01
CA VAL A 187 -7.61 9.06 7.72
C VAL A 187 -7.99 10.37 8.41
N ALA A 188 -9.26 10.78 8.33
CA ALA A 188 -9.76 11.95 9.04
C ALA A 188 -9.56 11.84 10.56
N ASN A 189 -9.84 10.67 11.13
CA ASN A 189 -9.61 10.43 12.56
C ASN A 189 -8.12 10.47 12.93
N TYR A 190 -7.23 10.03 12.05
CA TYR A 190 -5.79 10.16 12.24
C TYR A 190 -5.38 11.63 12.37
N TYR A 191 -5.80 12.50 11.45
CA TYR A 191 -5.48 13.93 11.49
C TYR A 191 -6.16 14.66 12.64
N LYS A 192 -7.41 14.32 12.98
CA LYS A 192 -8.09 14.86 14.19
C LYS A 192 -7.32 14.55 15.47
N LYS A 193 -6.63 13.40 15.54
CA LYS A 193 -5.77 13.08 16.69
C LYS A 193 -4.49 13.90 16.68
N LEU A 194 -3.82 14.06 15.55
CA LEU A 194 -2.61 14.87 15.43
C LEU A 194 -2.86 16.33 15.76
N LEU A 195 -4.00 16.89 15.33
CA LEU A 195 -4.41 18.27 15.62
C LEU A 195 -4.68 18.53 17.11
N LYS A 196 -4.99 17.50 17.91
CA LYS A 196 -5.05 17.63 19.38
C LYS A 196 -3.67 17.76 20.03
N GLU A 197 -2.63 17.25 19.36
CA GLU A 197 -1.24 17.32 19.85
C GLU A 197 -0.55 18.61 19.37
N MET A 198 -0.82 19.00 18.13
CA MET A 198 -0.16 20.14 17.48
C MET A 198 -1.08 20.75 16.42
N ASP A 199 -1.37 22.04 16.57
CA ASP A 199 -2.04 22.82 15.53
C ASP A 199 -1.07 23.05 14.37
N SER A 200 -1.41 22.53 13.18
CA SER A 200 -0.54 22.53 12.01
C SER A 200 -1.36 22.67 10.74
N THR A 201 -0.96 23.60 9.87
CA THR A 201 -1.60 23.85 8.58
C THR A 201 -1.58 22.60 7.69
N VAL A 202 -0.49 21.84 7.71
CA VAL A 202 -0.36 20.57 7.00
C VAL A 202 -1.42 19.57 7.45
N TYR A 203 -1.67 19.47 8.75
CA TYR A 203 -2.66 18.53 9.27
C TYR A 203 -4.09 19.00 8.98
N TRP A 204 -4.36 20.30 9.01
CA TRP A 204 -5.65 20.85 8.58
C TRP A 204 -5.90 20.59 7.09
N TYR A 205 -4.90 20.77 6.22
CA TYR A 205 -5.01 20.46 4.80
C TYR A 205 -5.35 18.98 4.55
N TYR A 206 -4.62 18.05 5.16
CA TYR A 206 -4.88 16.62 4.98
C TYR A 206 -6.18 16.15 5.67
N LEU A 207 -6.62 16.84 6.73
CA LEU A 207 -7.94 16.62 7.30
C LEU A 207 -9.02 17.04 6.30
N ALA A 208 -8.88 18.21 5.68
CA ALA A 208 -9.81 18.68 4.65
C ALA A 208 -9.87 17.69 3.47
N ASP A 209 -8.73 17.23 2.96
CA ASP A 209 -8.66 16.21 1.89
C ASP A 209 -9.42 14.93 2.29
N ALA A 210 -9.21 14.45 3.51
CA ALA A 210 -9.92 13.28 3.99
C ALA A 210 -11.43 13.52 4.16
N GLN A 211 -11.84 14.69 4.61
CA GLN A 211 -13.24 15.07 4.77
C GLN A 211 -13.96 15.20 3.42
N ILE A 212 -13.32 15.77 2.41
CA ILE A 212 -13.83 15.79 1.02
C ILE A 212 -14.09 14.36 0.55
N LYS A 213 -13.13 13.45 0.71
CA LYS A 213 -13.22 12.06 0.29
C LYS A 213 -14.25 11.24 1.07
N THR A 214 -14.67 11.70 2.26
CA THR A 214 -15.78 11.10 3.01
C THR A 214 -17.13 11.75 2.71
N GLY A 215 -17.16 12.88 1.98
CA GLY A 215 -18.36 13.68 1.73
C GLY A 215 -18.73 14.64 2.87
N ASP A 216 -17.85 14.83 3.86
CA ASP A 216 -18.01 15.82 4.95
C ASP A 216 -17.57 17.21 4.46
N ILE A 217 -18.40 17.81 3.61
CA ILE A 217 -18.08 19.06 2.92
C ILE A 217 -17.97 20.23 3.89
N GLN A 218 -18.88 20.31 4.85
CA GLN A 218 -18.86 21.38 5.86
C GLN A 218 -17.57 21.32 6.68
N GLY A 219 -17.22 20.13 7.18
CA GLY A 219 -15.97 19.92 7.91
C GLY A 219 -14.73 20.25 7.07
N ALA A 220 -14.75 19.92 5.76
CA ALA A 220 -13.65 20.24 4.86
C ALA A 220 -13.46 21.76 4.71
N LEU A 221 -14.53 22.52 4.53
CA LEU A 221 -14.48 23.99 4.46
C LEU A 221 -13.93 24.61 5.74
N GLU A 222 -14.38 24.14 6.90
CA GLU A 222 -13.86 24.57 8.22
C GLU A 222 -12.36 24.26 8.37
N SER A 223 -11.92 23.08 7.91
CA SER A 223 -10.51 22.68 7.95
C SER A 223 -9.64 23.53 7.02
N ILE A 224 -10.16 23.90 5.82
CA ILE A 224 -9.47 24.80 4.91
C ILE A 224 -9.35 26.20 5.51
N ASP A 225 -10.40 26.71 6.14
CA ASP A 225 -10.36 28.02 6.80
C ASP A 225 -9.31 28.05 7.91
N ARG A 226 -9.21 26.99 8.72
CA ARG A 226 -8.13 26.84 9.71
C ARG A 226 -6.73 26.82 9.10
N ALA A 227 -6.56 26.19 7.95
CA ALA A 227 -5.29 26.20 7.23
C ALA A 227 -4.94 27.59 6.68
N LEU A 228 -5.94 28.35 6.21
CA LEU A 228 -5.79 29.73 5.70
C LEU A 228 -5.48 30.77 6.78
N ASP A 229 -5.94 30.53 8.01
CA ASP A 229 -5.72 31.44 9.16
C ASP A 229 -4.26 31.45 9.63
N SER A 230 -3.41 30.54 9.13
CA SER A 230 -1.99 30.46 9.48
C SER A 230 -1.18 31.53 8.76
N GLU A 231 -0.12 32.00 9.42
CA GLU A 231 0.89 32.86 8.80
C GLU A 231 1.64 32.15 7.64
N TYR A 232 1.78 30.83 7.74
CA TYR A 232 2.44 29.96 6.74
C TYR A 232 1.50 28.84 6.29
N PRO A 233 0.53 29.13 5.40
CA PRO A 233 -0.41 28.13 4.92
C PRO A 233 0.25 27.00 4.14
N TYR A 234 -0.31 25.79 4.24
CA TYR A 234 0.11 24.64 3.46
C TYR A 234 -1.14 23.96 2.83
N PRO A 235 -1.12 23.65 1.53
CA PRO A 235 -0.11 24.06 0.54
C PRO A 235 0.01 25.61 0.47
N SER A 236 0.00 26.25 -0.65
CA SER A 236 -0.03 27.72 -0.70
C SER A 236 -1.43 28.28 -0.38
N LYS A 237 -1.49 29.58 -0.06
CA LYS A 237 -2.78 30.28 0.15
C LYS A 237 -3.66 30.23 -1.08
N GLU A 238 -3.08 30.38 -2.25
CA GLU A 238 -3.73 30.33 -3.55
C GLU A 238 -4.36 28.96 -3.78
N GLU A 239 -3.61 27.88 -3.55
CA GLU A 239 -4.10 26.51 -3.72
C GLU A 239 -5.24 26.17 -2.76
N LEU A 240 -5.19 26.66 -1.51
CA LEU A 240 -6.28 26.50 -0.54
C LEU A 240 -7.55 27.25 -0.96
N ILE A 241 -7.41 28.48 -1.49
CA ILE A 241 -8.54 29.27 -2.01
C ILE A 241 -9.17 28.57 -3.21
N ASP A 242 -8.35 28.08 -4.13
CA ASP A 242 -8.82 27.34 -5.31
C ASP A 242 -9.54 26.04 -4.91
N LEU A 243 -8.99 25.30 -3.95
CA LEU A 243 -9.64 24.10 -3.41
C LEU A 243 -11.00 24.44 -2.78
N LYS A 244 -11.08 25.52 -2.00
CA LYS A 244 -12.33 26.01 -1.40
C LYS A 244 -13.36 26.37 -2.47
N ALA A 245 -12.94 27.08 -3.52
CA ALA A 245 -13.81 27.47 -4.63
C ALA A 245 -14.34 26.24 -5.40
N GLN A 246 -13.48 25.24 -5.66
CA GLN A 246 -13.89 23.98 -6.28
C GLN A 246 -14.94 23.25 -5.44
N ILE A 247 -14.75 23.15 -4.12
CA ILE A 247 -15.71 22.52 -3.22
C ILE A 247 -17.10 23.19 -3.29
N CYS A 248 -17.16 24.52 -3.39
CA CYS A 248 -18.41 25.25 -3.47
C CYS A 248 -19.14 25.10 -4.80
N GLN A 249 -18.46 24.73 -5.88
CA GLN A 249 -19.04 24.60 -7.22
C GLN A 249 -19.65 23.22 -7.53
N TYR A 250 -19.24 22.19 -6.83
CA TYR A 250 -19.63 20.81 -7.11
C TYR A 250 -20.61 20.23 -6.09
N THR A 251 -21.58 19.45 -6.58
CA THR A 251 -22.42 18.64 -5.70
C THR A 251 -21.62 17.47 -5.11
N PRO A 252 -21.96 16.95 -3.92
CA PRO A 252 -21.16 15.94 -3.22
C PRO A 252 -20.77 14.71 -4.04
N PHE A 253 -21.57 14.33 -5.04
CA PHE A 253 -21.30 13.13 -5.84
C PHE A 253 -20.33 13.37 -7.01
N SER A 254 -20.33 14.55 -7.62
CA SER A 254 -19.40 14.91 -8.71
C SER A 254 -18.00 15.29 -8.23
N MET A 255 -17.90 15.71 -6.96
CA MET A 255 -16.66 16.13 -6.32
C MET A 255 -15.58 15.06 -6.26
N VAL A 256 -15.94 13.85 -5.83
CA VAL A 256 -14.96 12.77 -5.61
C VAL A 256 -14.24 12.41 -6.92
N GLN A 257 -14.91 12.53 -8.05
CA GLN A 257 -14.32 12.26 -9.36
C GLN A 257 -13.47 13.43 -9.91
N HIS A 258 -13.83 14.70 -9.63
CA HIS A 258 -13.16 15.87 -10.22
C HIS A 258 -11.94 16.35 -9.43
N ILE A 259 -12.01 16.39 -8.10
CA ILE A 259 -10.93 16.91 -7.24
C ILE A 259 -9.68 16.05 -7.29
N GLN A 260 -9.79 14.76 -7.61
CA GLN A 260 -8.64 13.88 -7.75
C GLN A 260 -7.78 14.13 -8.99
N VAL A 261 -8.34 14.77 -10.01
CA VAL A 261 -7.61 15.11 -11.23
C VAL A 261 -6.83 16.43 -11.07
N THR A 262 -7.22 17.26 -10.10
CA THR A 262 -6.76 18.65 -9.96
C THR A 262 -5.93 18.97 -8.72
N LEU A 263 -5.78 18.04 -7.75
CA LEU A 263 -4.86 18.27 -6.63
C LEU A 263 -3.42 18.30 -7.15
N PRO A 264 -2.69 19.41 -6.97
CA PRO A 264 -1.33 19.53 -7.49
C PRO A 264 -0.43 18.44 -6.88
N LEU A 265 0.29 17.77 -7.75
CA LEU A 265 1.42 16.91 -7.41
C LEU A 265 2.54 17.81 -6.86
N SER A 266 2.48 18.19 -5.59
CA SER A 266 3.61 18.83 -4.92
C SER A 266 4.65 17.76 -4.56
N LEU A 267 5.30 17.23 -5.58
CA LEU A 267 6.60 16.55 -5.49
C LEU A 267 7.35 16.87 -6.79
N LYS A 268 8.07 17.99 -6.79
CA LYS A 268 9.28 18.15 -7.58
C LYS A 268 10.49 17.87 -6.72
#